data_97c0a05c96168e985552b7f2a6408941
#
_entry.id   97c0a05c96168e985552b7f2a6408941
#
_cell.length_a   1.000
_cell.length_b   1.000
_cell.length_c   1.000
_cell.angle_alpha   90.00
_cell.angle_beta   90.00
_cell.angle_gamma   90.00
#
_symmetry.space_group_name_H-M   'P 1'
#
loop_
_entity.id
_entity.type
_entity.pdbx_description
1 polymer ?
#
loop_
_entity_poly.entity_id
_entity_poly.type
_entity_poly.pdbx_seq_one_letter_code
_entity_poly.pdbx_strand_id
1 'polypeptide(L)'
;MKTIYESESTPKKDGFYMPGEYEEQERTWILWPHRSDVWRCGAKPAQKVFTEIIKTVARFQPITVGVNTEDFPAVCEIFDGVENVRVIHMEYNDSWIRDPGPAFLVNDNGEVALSHFHFNACLLYTSDA
;
A
#
# COMPACT_ATOMS: atom_id res chain seq x y z
N MET A 1 14.79 13.58 -1.55
CA MET A 1 15.16 12.14 -1.54
C MET A 1 16.06 11.90 -2.74
N LYS A 2 17.23 11.25 -2.56
CA LYS A 2 18.13 10.93 -3.67
C LYS A 2 17.77 9.55 -4.23
N THR A 3 17.61 9.44 -5.54
CA THR A 3 17.46 8.12 -6.20
C THR A 3 18.85 7.52 -6.43
N ILE A 4 19.00 6.25 -6.07
CA ILE A 4 20.21 5.44 -6.30
C ILE A 4 19.80 4.29 -7.19
N TYR A 5 20.49 4.09 -8.29
CA TYR A 5 20.24 3.00 -9.21
C TYR A 5 21.04 1.76 -8.83
N GLU A 6 20.54 0.58 -9.16
CA GLU A 6 21.18 -0.72 -8.88
C GLU A 6 22.64 -0.79 -9.38
N SER A 7 22.94 -0.10 -10.49
CA SER A 7 24.30 0.01 -11.03
C SER A 7 25.25 0.85 -10.15
N GLU A 8 24.73 1.70 -9.26
CA GLU A 8 25.52 2.59 -8.40
C GLU A 8 25.78 1.97 -7.02
N SER A 9 24.73 1.46 -6.38
CA SER A 9 24.83 0.80 -5.06
C SER A 9 23.63 -0.12 -4.82
N THR A 10 23.67 -0.81 -3.68
CA THR A 10 22.55 -1.62 -3.19
C THR A 10 22.24 -1.24 -1.75
N PRO A 11 20.98 -1.40 -1.30
CA PRO A 11 20.60 -1.08 0.07
C PRO A 11 21.53 -1.69 1.12
N LYS A 12 21.92 -2.95 0.94
CA LYS A 12 22.82 -3.64 1.87
C LYS A 12 24.20 -2.98 1.96
N LYS A 13 24.76 -2.50 0.84
CA LYS A 13 26.04 -1.78 0.84
C LYS A 13 25.93 -0.42 1.54
N ASP A 14 24.75 0.19 1.47
CA ASP A 14 24.47 1.47 2.09
C ASP A 14 23.99 1.34 3.54
N GLY A 15 24.02 0.13 4.11
CA GLY A 15 23.70 -0.13 5.51
C GLY A 15 22.20 -0.26 5.81
N PHE A 16 21.37 -0.41 4.78
CA PHE A 16 19.93 -0.60 4.96
C PHE A 16 19.54 -2.07 4.97
N TYR A 17 18.49 -2.38 5.75
CA TYR A 17 17.85 -3.69 5.80
C TYR A 17 16.34 -3.57 5.82
N MET A 18 15.64 -4.63 5.47
CA MET A 18 14.19 -4.72 5.56
C MET A 18 13.81 -5.16 6.97
N PRO A 19 13.04 -4.35 7.72
CA PRO A 19 12.59 -4.74 9.06
C PRO A 19 11.63 -5.94 8.99
N GLY A 20 11.59 -6.71 10.07
CA GLY A 20 10.62 -7.81 10.19
C GLY A 20 9.19 -7.29 10.34
N GLU A 21 8.21 -8.04 9.85
CA GLU A 21 6.79 -7.62 9.96
C GLU A 21 6.27 -7.53 11.40
N TYR A 22 6.99 -8.10 12.36
CA TYR A 22 6.69 -8.04 13.79
C TYR A 22 7.28 -6.82 14.51
N GLU A 23 8.13 -6.05 13.81
CA GLU A 23 8.70 -4.82 14.37
C GLU A 23 7.66 -3.70 14.42
N GLU A 24 7.88 -2.70 15.25
CA GLU A 24 6.99 -1.56 15.38
C GLU A 24 6.80 -0.85 14.04
N GLN A 25 5.55 -0.65 13.65
CA GLN A 25 5.19 -0.03 12.37
C GLN A 25 4.60 1.35 12.60
N GLU A 26 5.05 2.32 11.82
CA GLU A 26 4.51 3.68 11.89
C GLU A 26 3.04 3.73 11.43
N ARG A 27 2.69 2.96 10.37
CA ARG A 27 1.33 2.88 9.82
C ARG A 27 1.15 1.74 8.83
N THR A 28 -0.10 1.38 8.61
CA THR A 28 -0.51 0.49 7.52
C THR A 28 -0.92 1.30 6.29
N TRP A 29 -0.65 0.77 5.10
CA TRP A 29 -1.15 1.27 3.83
C TRP A 29 -2.10 0.27 3.20
N ILE A 30 -3.20 0.76 2.62
CA ILE A 30 -4.18 -0.04 1.89
C ILE A 30 -4.68 0.75 0.68
N LEU A 31 -4.95 0.07 -0.43
CA LEU A 31 -5.58 0.67 -1.61
C LEU A 31 -7.05 0.26 -1.68
N TRP A 32 -7.92 1.22 -2.00
CA TRP A 32 -9.36 0.99 -2.08
C TRP A 32 -9.71 0.14 -3.31
N PRO A 33 -10.51 -0.95 -3.18
CA PRO A 33 -10.92 -1.77 -4.32
C PRO A 33 -11.92 -1.02 -5.21
N HIS A 34 -11.61 -0.90 -6.51
CA HIS A 34 -12.41 -0.12 -7.46
C HIS A 34 -12.73 -0.85 -8.77
N ARG A 35 -11.86 -1.73 -9.27
CA ARG A 35 -12.01 -2.37 -10.57
C ARG A 35 -13.16 -3.35 -10.63
N SER A 36 -14.13 -3.10 -11.54
CA SER A 36 -15.30 -3.97 -11.74
C SER A 36 -14.99 -5.26 -12.51
N ASP A 37 -13.88 -5.30 -13.25
CA ASP A 37 -13.38 -6.48 -13.95
C ASP A 37 -12.63 -7.45 -13.03
N VAL A 38 -12.09 -6.97 -11.94
CA VAL A 38 -11.44 -7.77 -10.88
C VAL A 38 -12.43 -8.12 -9.77
N TRP A 39 -13.20 -7.13 -9.32
CA TRP A 39 -14.11 -7.26 -8.20
C TRP A 39 -15.57 -7.33 -8.67
N ARG A 40 -16.24 -8.46 -8.41
CA ARG A 40 -17.66 -8.65 -8.77
C ARG A 40 -18.56 -7.57 -8.18
N CYS A 41 -19.68 -7.33 -8.83
CA CYS A 41 -20.71 -6.36 -8.41
C CYS A 41 -20.14 -4.93 -8.23
N GLY A 42 -19.24 -4.49 -9.13
CA GLY A 42 -18.64 -3.16 -9.09
C GLY A 42 -17.88 -2.89 -7.79
N ALA A 43 -17.16 -3.90 -7.32
CA ALA A 43 -16.38 -3.88 -6.07
C ALA A 43 -17.17 -3.66 -4.76
N LYS A 44 -18.48 -3.49 -4.79
CA LYS A 44 -19.29 -3.15 -3.60
C LYS A 44 -19.13 -4.13 -2.42
N PRO A 45 -19.13 -5.47 -2.62
CA PRO A 45 -18.89 -6.41 -1.51
C PRO A 45 -17.47 -6.27 -0.94
N ALA A 46 -16.46 -6.07 -1.81
CA ALA A 46 -15.08 -5.86 -1.37
C ALA A 46 -14.93 -4.55 -0.58
N GLN A 47 -15.50 -3.46 -1.07
CA GLN A 47 -15.50 -2.16 -0.40
C GLN A 47 -16.09 -2.24 1.02
N LYS A 48 -17.16 -3.00 1.20
CA LYS A 48 -17.73 -3.24 2.53
C LYS A 48 -16.75 -3.96 3.46
N VAL A 49 -16.11 -5.01 2.98
CA VAL A 49 -15.11 -5.76 3.77
C VAL A 49 -13.89 -4.89 4.08
N PHE A 50 -13.39 -4.13 3.10
CA PHE A 50 -12.28 -3.21 3.29
C PHE A 50 -12.60 -2.12 4.32
N THR A 51 -13.84 -1.60 4.32
CA THR A 51 -14.30 -0.64 5.34
C THR A 51 -14.15 -1.23 6.75
N GLU A 52 -14.58 -2.47 6.96
CA GLU A 52 -14.46 -3.14 8.26
C GLU A 52 -13.01 -3.43 8.64
N ILE A 53 -12.18 -3.86 7.68
CA ILE A 53 -10.74 -4.04 7.89
C ILE A 53 -10.08 -2.74 8.32
N ILE A 54 -10.31 -1.65 7.58
CA ILE A 54 -9.74 -0.33 7.85
C ILE A 54 -10.13 0.16 9.24
N LYS A 55 -11.41 0.11 9.59
CA LYS A 55 -11.91 0.51 10.92
C LYS A 55 -11.34 -0.37 12.04
N THR A 56 -11.11 -1.65 11.77
CA THR A 56 -10.53 -2.57 12.74
C THR A 56 -9.05 -2.26 12.97
N VAL A 57 -8.26 -2.10 11.91
CA VAL A 57 -6.83 -1.75 12.00
C VAL A 57 -6.62 -0.41 12.66
N ALA A 58 -7.48 0.59 12.35
CA ALA A 58 -7.40 1.94 12.93
C ALA A 58 -7.52 1.97 14.46
N ARG A 59 -8.05 0.92 15.08
CA ARG A 59 -8.09 0.78 16.55
C ARG A 59 -6.74 0.48 17.18
N PHE A 60 -5.77 0.04 16.38
CA PHE A 60 -4.47 -0.42 16.85
C PHE A 60 -3.31 0.44 16.34
N GLN A 61 -3.43 0.95 15.11
CA GLN A 61 -2.39 1.76 14.49
C GLN A 61 -2.96 2.67 13.39
N PRO A 62 -2.25 3.76 13.03
CA PRO A 62 -2.65 4.62 11.92
C PRO A 62 -2.70 3.85 10.61
N ILE A 63 -3.71 4.14 9.78
CA ILE A 63 -3.87 3.55 8.46
C ILE A 63 -4.07 4.63 7.39
N THR A 64 -3.39 4.50 6.28
CA THR A 64 -3.56 5.36 5.10
C THR A 64 -4.25 4.57 4.00
N VAL A 65 -5.33 5.14 3.49
CA VAL A 65 -6.14 4.58 2.41
C VAL A 65 -5.89 5.36 1.14
N GLY A 66 -5.24 4.73 0.15
CA GLY A 66 -5.08 5.29 -1.20
C GLY A 66 -6.35 5.07 -2.01
N VAL A 67 -6.84 6.10 -2.69
CA VAL A 67 -8.12 6.08 -3.41
C VAL A 67 -8.00 6.81 -4.73
N ASN A 68 -8.50 6.21 -5.81
CA ASN A 68 -8.58 6.84 -7.13
C ASN A 68 -9.56 8.01 -7.15
N THR A 69 -9.39 8.91 -8.10
CA THR A 69 -10.20 10.14 -8.25
C THR A 69 -11.70 9.89 -8.15
N GLU A 70 -12.19 8.86 -8.84
CA GLU A 70 -13.64 8.57 -8.95
C GLU A 70 -14.29 8.22 -7.61
N ASP A 71 -13.60 7.45 -6.76
CA ASP A 71 -14.12 7.00 -5.47
C ASP A 71 -13.75 7.95 -4.32
N PHE A 72 -12.81 8.88 -4.52
CA PHE A 72 -12.23 9.69 -3.45
C PHE A 72 -13.27 10.45 -2.60
N PRO A 73 -14.26 11.17 -3.19
CA PRO A 73 -15.24 11.88 -2.38
C PRO A 73 -16.08 10.94 -1.49
N ALA A 74 -16.54 9.82 -2.05
CA ALA A 74 -17.35 8.85 -1.34
C ALA A 74 -16.58 8.16 -0.21
N VAL A 75 -15.30 7.85 -0.43
CA VAL A 75 -14.46 7.22 0.59
C VAL A 75 -14.10 8.19 1.71
N CYS A 76 -13.91 9.47 1.40
CA CYS A 76 -13.76 10.50 2.42
C CYS A 76 -14.99 10.57 3.35
N GLU A 77 -16.21 10.49 2.81
CA GLU A 77 -17.45 10.45 3.60
C GLU A 77 -17.55 9.20 4.49
N ILE A 78 -17.13 8.03 3.98
CA ILE A 78 -17.14 6.75 4.73
C ILE A 78 -16.25 6.82 5.98
N PHE A 79 -15.14 7.54 5.90
CA PHE A 79 -14.15 7.63 6.98
C PHE A 79 -14.12 8.99 7.67
N ASP A 80 -15.09 9.86 7.39
CA ASP A 80 -15.20 11.15 8.09
C ASP A 80 -15.34 10.94 9.60
N GLY A 81 -14.50 11.63 10.37
CA GLY A 81 -14.46 11.49 11.82
C GLY A 81 -13.93 10.16 12.37
N VAL A 82 -13.45 9.24 11.54
CA VAL A 82 -12.83 7.98 12.00
C VAL A 82 -11.37 8.24 12.39
N GLU A 83 -11.07 8.13 13.68
CA GLU A 83 -9.71 8.32 14.20
C GLU A 83 -8.71 7.35 13.56
N ASN A 84 -7.46 7.80 13.41
CA ASN A 84 -6.35 7.03 12.84
C ASN A 84 -6.50 6.64 11.37
N VAL A 85 -7.56 7.06 10.66
CA VAL A 85 -7.73 6.84 9.22
C VAL A 85 -7.38 8.11 8.46
N ARG A 86 -6.46 7.99 7.50
CA ARG A 86 -6.11 9.03 6.55
C ARG A 86 -6.46 8.59 5.14
N VAL A 87 -7.36 9.27 4.48
CA VAL A 87 -7.68 9.06 3.06
C VAL A 87 -6.80 9.98 2.21
N ILE A 88 -6.16 9.45 1.18
CA ILE A 88 -5.35 10.22 0.24
C ILE A 88 -5.77 9.91 -1.19
N HIS A 89 -5.71 10.91 -2.04
CA HIS A 89 -5.82 10.72 -3.48
C HIS A 89 -4.56 10.08 -4.03
N MET A 90 -4.71 8.95 -4.73
CA MET A 90 -3.61 8.22 -5.35
C MET A 90 -4.15 7.42 -6.55
N GLU A 91 -3.59 7.62 -7.72
CA GLU A 91 -3.92 6.82 -8.89
C GLU A 91 -3.17 5.49 -8.90
N TYR A 92 -3.89 4.42 -9.08
CA TYR A 92 -3.36 3.05 -9.18
C TYR A 92 -4.29 2.19 -10.05
N ASN A 93 -3.77 1.11 -10.57
CA ASN A 93 -4.54 0.20 -11.40
C ASN A 93 -5.25 -0.88 -10.60
N ASP A 94 -4.57 -1.47 -9.59
CA ASP A 94 -5.14 -2.54 -8.77
C ASP A 94 -4.81 -2.33 -7.29
N SER A 95 -5.65 -2.87 -6.40
CA SER A 95 -5.60 -2.63 -4.95
C SER A 95 -4.54 -3.45 -4.18
N TRP A 96 -3.69 -4.20 -4.87
CA TRP A 96 -2.62 -5.02 -4.29
C TRP A 96 -1.37 -4.19 -3.99
N ILE A 97 -1.40 -3.37 -2.94
CA ILE A 97 -0.30 -2.43 -2.63
C ILE A 97 1.04 -3.12 -2.35
N ARG A 98 1.04 -4.37 -1.89
CA ARG A 98 2.29 -5.10 -1.65
C ARG A 98 3.05 -5.38 -2.96
N ASP A 99 2.34 -5.54 -4.07
CA ASP A 99 2.94 -5.85 -5.37
C ASP A 99 3.56 -4.61 -6.05
N PRO A 100 2.81 -3.49 -6.24
CA PRO A 100 3.37 -2.30 -6.87
C PRO A 100 4.00 -1.32 -5.88
N GLY A 101 3.77 -1.48 -4.58
CA GLY A 101 4.31 -0.60 -3.56
C GLY A 101 5.80 -0.79 -3.32
N PRO A 102 6.49 0.22 -2.78
CA PRO A 102 7.89 0.10 -2.42
C PRO A 102 8.07 -0.74 -1.16
N ALA A 103 9.19 -1.45 -1.06
CA ALA A 103 9.64 -2.02 0.19
C ALA A 103 10.35 -0.94 1.02
N PHE A 104 9.89 -0.73 2.24
CA PHE A 104 10.52 0.18 3.19
C PHE A 104 11.73 -0.48 3.84
N LEU A 105 12.82 0.25 3.90
CA LEU A 105 14.10 -0.19 4.45
C LEU A 105 14.53 0.80 5.53
N VAL A 106 15.20 0.31 6.55
CA VAL A 106 15.72 1.13 7.64
C VAL A 106 17.19 0.84 7.87
N ASN A 107 17.89 1.74 8.53
CA ASN A 107 19.24 1.53 9.00
C ASN A 107 19.38 1.81 10.50
N ASP A 108 20.52 1.52 11.08
CA ASP A 108 20.80 1.71 12.51
C ASP A 108 20.76 3.19 12.95
N ASN A 109 20.81 4.13 12.02
CA ASN A 109 20.69 5.57 12.30
C ASN A 109 19.22 6.06 12.32
N GLY A 110 18.25 5.17 12.10
CA GLY A 110 16.83 5.53 11.99
C GLY A 110 16.44 6.20 10.67
N GLU A 111 17.30 6.14 9.66
CA GLU A 111 16.98 6.62 8.33
C GLU A 111 16.09 5.62 7.59
N VAL A 112 15.17 6.13 6.76
CA VAL A 112 14.25 5.31 5.95
C VAL A 112 14.61 5.45 4.48
N ALA A 113 14.74 4.33 3.80
CA ALA A 113 14.87 4.24 2.35
C ALA A 113 13.72 3.44 1.75
N LEU A 114 13.52 3.58 0.45
CA LEU A 114 12.51 2.86 -0.32
C LEU A 114 13.21 2.05 -1.40
N SER A 115 12.95 0.75 -1.46
CA SER A 115 13.32 -0.08 -2.60
C SER A 115 12.10 -0.23 -3.51
N HIS A 116 12.21 0.26 -4.73
CA HIS A 116 11.18 0.14 -5.75
C HIS A 116 11.58 -0.92 -6.77
N PHE A 117 10.75 -1.96 -6.89
CA PHE A 117 10.94 -3.03 -7.86
C PHE A 117 10.11 -2.77 -9.11
N HIS A 118 10.66 -3.05 -10.27
CA HIS A 118 9.89 -3.04 -11.50
C HIS A 118 8.83 -4.14 -11.43
N PHE A 119 7.56 -3.75 -11.46
CA PHE A 119 6.47 -4.70 -11.54
C PHE A 119 6.51 -5.43 -12.89
N ASN A 120 6.70 -6.73 -12.87
CA ASN A 120 6.84 -7.56 -14.05
C ASN A 120 5.66 -8.54 -14.27
N ALA A 121 4.63 -8.45 -13.43
CA ALA A 121 3.43 -9.30 -13.50
C ALA A 121 3.75 -10.82 -13.52
N CYS A 122 4.80 -11.24 -12.83
CA CYS A 122 5.31 -12.62 -12.91
C CYS A 122 4.27 -13.71 -12.59
N LEU A 123 3.24 -13.39 -11.80
CA LEU A 123 2.15 -14.31 -11.48
C LEU A 123 1.12 -14.45 -12.60
N LEU A 124 1.07 -13.51 -13.55
CA LEU A 124 0.14 -13.59 -14.69
C LEU A 124 0.59 -14.61 -15.74
N TYR A 125 1.87 -14.95 -15.79
CA TYR A 125 2.39 -15.97 -16.70
C TYR A 125 2.03 -17.41 -16.30
N THR A 126 1.52 -17.62 -15.10
CA THR A 126 1.12 -18.94 -14.62
C THR A 126 -0.38 -19.23 -14.80
N SER A 127 -1.16 -18.22 -15.19
CA SER A 127 -2.62 -18.35 -15.37
C SER A 127 -3.04 -18.83 -16.77
N ASP A 128 -2.11 -18.86 -17.72
CA ASP A 128 -2.35 -19.32 -19.11
C ASP A 128 -1.86 -20.75 -19.36
N ALA A 129 -1.64 -21.53 -18.30
CA ALA A 129 -1.24 -22.93 -18.42
C ALA A 129 -2.40 -23.89 -18.19
#